data_efc465f9976280110b8a328da9abd9b4
#
_entry.id   efc465f9976280110b8a328da9abd9b4
#
_cell.length_a   1.000
_cell.length_b   1.000
_cell.length_c   1.000
_cell.angle_alpha   90.00
_cell.angle_beta   90.00
_cell.angle_gamma   90.00
#
_symmetry.space_group_name_H-M   'P 1'
#
loop_
_entity.id
_entity.type
_entity.pdbx_description
1 polymer ?
#
loop_
_entity_poly.entity_id
_entity_poly.type
_entity_poly.pdbx_seq_one_letter_code
_entity_poly.pdbx_strand_id
1 'polypeptide(L)'
;MKRLTAFLLVALIGWNIVLTILYLQSKEDTTAATAAQQTKQKVETASVNITSDVTELVAKSENKVVTVTARARGQALDTGSGAVYKVDGKTVYIITNNHVVADGDEAVVTFANGKEQKVDIVGKDELTDLALLKTDVDFKAEAFVMGNSSLVKKGEYVIAMGSPLGIEYQGSVSGGLISGVDRRMEMDIDNNGVADWDVNVLQTDAAINPGNSGGPLINMAGELIGINSMKITDTSVEGFGFALPINEVLPIITE
;
A
#
# COMPACT_ATOMS: atom_id res chain seq x y z
N MET A 1 -70.88 -58.94 -2.88
CA MET A 1 -69.54 -58.62 -3.47
C MET A 1 -69.40 -57.20 -3.92
N LYS A 2 -70.25 -56.59 -4.73
CA LYS A 2 -70.10 -55.23 -5.26
C LYS A 2 -69.96 -54.11 -4.21
N ARG A 3 -70.62 -54.22 -3.02
CA ARG A 3 -70.52 -53.23 -1.94
C ARG A 3 -69.16 -53.27 -1.18
N LEU A 4 -68.57 -54.46 -1.04
CA LEU A 4 -67.29 -54.66 -0.39
C LEU A 4 -66.11 -54.12 -1.25
N THR A 5 -66.18 -54.34 -2.57
CA THR A 5 -65.19 -53.79 -3.53
C THR A 5 -65.26 -52.30 -3.61
N ALA A 6 -66.42 -51.66 -3.55
CA ALA A 6 -66.57 -50.20 -3.50
C ALA A 6 -65.98 -49.65 -2.23
N PHE A 7 -66.19 -50.28 -1.07
CA PHE A 7 -65.59 -49.81 0.20
C PHE A 7 -64.08 -49.93 0.20
N LEU A 8 -63.50 -51.01 -0.31
CA LEU A 8 -62.07 -51.21 -0.46
C LEU A 8 -61.43 -50.12 -1.40
N LEU A 9 -62.12 -49.80 -2.49
CA LEU A 9 -61.66 -48.83 -3.45
C LEU A 9 -61.63 -47.41 -2.84
N VAL A 10 -62.64 -47.00 -2.08
CA VAL A 10 -62.71 -45.76 -1.36
C VAL A 10 -61.61 -45.68 -0.27
N ALA A 11 -61.39 -46.77 0.47
CA ALA A 11 -60.31 -46.82 1.46
C ALA A 11 -58.91 -46.69 0.83
N LEU A 12 -58.73 -47.32 -0.35
CA LEU A 12 -57.45 -47.24 -1.09
C LEU A 12 -57.18 -45.82 -1.65
N ILE A 13 -58.21 -45.13 -2.13
CA ILE A 13 -58.14 -43.74 -2.58
C ILE A 13 -57.81 -42.84 -1.38
N GLY A 14 -58.51 -42.99 -0.25
CA GLY A 14 -58.26 -42.27 0.97
C GLY A 14 -56.81 -42.42 1.47
N TRP A 15 -56.30 -43.68 1.44
CA TRP A 15 -54.92 -43.99 1.82
C TRP A 15 -53.88 -43.31 0.91
N ASN A 16 -54.13 -43.32 -0.42
CA ASN A 16 -53.25 -42.63 -1.37
C ASN A 16 -53.24 -41.11 -1.15
N ILE A 17 -54.38 -40.49 -0.84
CA ILE A 17 -54.48 -39.07 -0.53
C ILE A 17 -53.65 -38.75 0.72
N VAL A 18 -53.76 -39.53 1.79
CA VAL A 18 -52.98 -39.36 3.02
C VAL A 18 -51.48 -39.50 2.75
N LEU A 19 -51.07 -40.51 2.00
CA LEU A 19 -49.67 -40.71 1.63
C LEU A 19 -49.13 -39.55 0.80
N THR A 20 -49.93 -39.02 -0.13
CA THR A 20 -49.54 -37.87 -0.96
C THR A 20 -49.36 -36.60 -0.10
N ILE A 21 -50.26 -36.36 0.86
CA ILE A 21 -50.13 -35.20 1.78
C ILE A 21 -48.88 -35.34 2.65
N LEU A 22 -48.64 -36.52 3.22
CA LEU A 22 -47.42 -36.77 4.03
C LEU A 22 -46.16 -36.63 3.20
N TYR A 23 -46.15 -37.06 1.96
CA TYR A 23 -45.02 -36.90 1.03
C TYR A 23 -44.76 -35.42 0.71
N LEU A 24 -45.81 -34.63 0.45
CA LEU A 24 -45.68 -33.21 0.19
C LEU A 24 -45.18 -32.43 1.42
N GLN A 25 -45.70 -32.75 2.62
CA GLN A 25 -45.22 -32.15 3.87
C GLN A 25 -43.75 -32.51 4.13
N SER A 26 -43.35 -33.75 3.96
CA SER A 26 -41.94 -34.18 4.09
C SER A 26 -41.03 -33.45 3.12
N LYS A 27 -41.51 -33.13 1.92
CA LYS A 27 -40.74 -32.41 0.91
C LYS A 27 -40.58 -30.92 1.26
N GLU A 28 -41.62 -30.30 1.83
CA GLU A 28 -41.57 -28.92 2.31
C GLU A 28 -40.60 -28.77 3.51
N ASP A 29 -40.67 -29.71 4.48
CA ASP A 29 -39.76 -29.73 5.63
C ASP A 29 -38.30 -29.94 5.21
N THR A 30 -38.05 -30.81 4.21
CA THR A 30 -36.70 -31.04 3.68
C THR A 30 -36.15 -29.82 2.94
N THR A 31 -37.00 -29.12 2.17
CA THR A 31 -36.62 -27.93 1.43
C THR A 31 -36.34 -26.74 2.39
N ALA A 32 -37.17 -26.60 3.43
CA ALA A 32 -36.98 -25.59 4.45
C ALA A 32 -35.71 -25.85 5.29
N ALA A 33 -35.43 -27.09 5.65
CA ALA A 33 -34.21 -27.49 6.39
C ALA A 33 -32.94 -27.28 5.54
N THR A 34 -32.99 -27.59 4.24
CA THR A 34 -31.86 -27.38 3.32
C THR A 34 -31.60 -25.89 3.08
N ALA A 35 -32.64 -25.08 2.93
CA ALA A 35 -32.51 -23.62 2.81
C ALA A 35 -31.99 -22.99 4.10
N ALA A 36 -32.44 -23.47 5.28
CA ALA A 36 -31.96 -22.99 6.57
C ALA A 36 -30.49 -23.39 6.86
N GLN A 37 -30.03 -24.54 6.35
CA GLN A 37 -28.62 -24.94 6.42
C GLN A 37 -27.73 -24.18 5.45
N GLN A 38 -28.21 -23.83 4.25
CA GLN A 38 -27.46 -22.99 3.32
C GLN A 38 -27.34 -21.54 3.80
N THR A 39 -28.31 -21.03 4.55
CA THR A 39 -28.24 -19.68 5.13
C THR A 39 -27.37 -19.59 6.39
N LYS A 40 -26.99 -20.74 6.97
CA LYS A 40 -26.04 -20.85 8.09
C LYS A 40 -24.62 -21.20 7.67
N GLN A 41 -24.29 -21.18 6.40
CA GLN A 41 -22.92 -21.01 5.99
C GLN A 41 -22.56 -19.57 6.38
N LYS A 42 -22.12 -19.44 7.64
CA LYS A 42 -21.50 -18.26 8.19
C LYS A 42 -20.47 -17.82 7.16
N VAL A 43 -20.80 -16.78 6.41
CA VAL A 43 -19.77 -15.95 5.84
C VAL A 43 -19.02 -15.48 7.08
N GLU A 44 -17.92 -16.11 7.42
CA GLU A 44 -16.89 -15.48 8.24
C GLU A 44 -16.45 -14.29 7.41
N THR A 45 -17.19 -13.20 7.55
CA THR A 45 -16.64 -11.89 7.28
C THR A 45 -15.48 -11.81 8.25
N ALA A 46 -14.28 -12.10 7.74
CA ALA A 46 -13.09 -11.59 8.38
C ALA A 46 -13.33 -10.09 8.46
N SER A 47 -13.80 -9.63 9.59
CA SER A 47 -13.80 -8.21 9.90
C SER A 47 -12.33 -7.88 10.09
N VAL A 48 -11.63 -7.58 8.99
CA VAL A 48 -10.35 -6.91 9.06
C VAL A 48 -10.66 -5.59 9.76
N ASN A 49 -10.21 -5.45 11.00
CA ASN A 49 -10.34 -4.20 11.73
C ASN A 49 -9.26 -3.24 11.19
N ILE A 50 -9.45 -2.85 9.93
CA ILE A 50 -8.49 -2.05 9.15
C ILE A 50 -8.05 -0.81 9.95
N THR A 51 -8.96 -0.22 10.70
CA THR A 51 -8.70 1.03 11.41
C THR A 51 -7.69 0.87 12.56
N SER A 52 -7.76 -0.21 13.35
CA SER A 52 -6.78 -0.45 14.43
C SER A 52 -5.43 -0.91 13.89
N ASP A 53 -5.42 -1.78 12.89
CA ASP A 53 -4.20 -2.34 12.32
C ASP A 53 -3.39 -1.27 11.59
N VAL A 54 -4.06 -0.40 10.80
CA VAL A 54 -3.42 0.75 10.12
C VAL A 54 -2.88 1.75 11.13
N THR A 55 -3.64 2.08 12.19
CA THR A 55 -3.20 3.03 13.21
C THR A 55 -1.95 2.55 13.94
N GLU A 56 -1.91 1.26 14.29
CA GLU A 56 -0.74 0.65 14.94
C GLU A 56 0.47 0.60 13.99
N LEU A 57 0.23 0.28 12.72
CA LEU A 57 1.27 0.25 11.69
C LEU A 57 1.88 1.64 11.47
N VAL A 58 1.05 2.68 11.37
CA VAL A 58 1.51 4.07 11.23
C VAL A 58 2.35 4.47 12.42
N ALA A 59 1.89 4.23 13.65
CA ALA A 59 2.64 4.55 14.87
C ALA A 59 4.02 3.86 14.95
N LYS A 60 4.15 2.65 14.39
CA LYS A 60 5.43 1.92 14.29
C LYS A 60 6.33 2.41 13.14
N SER A 61 5.76 3.12 12.18
CA SER A 61 6.44 3.51 10.94
C SER A 61 6.84 4.98 10.91
N GLU A 62 6.12 5.86 11.60
CA GLU A 62 6.31 7.31 11.54
C GLU A 62 7.74 7.77 11.89
N ASN A 63 8.39 7.12 12.86
CA ASN A 63 9.78 7.44 13.27
C ASN A 63 10.83 7.03 12.21
N LYS A 64 10.44 6.32 11.17
CA LYS A 64 11.30 5.86 10.08
C LYS A 64 11.14 6.72 8.83
N VAL A 65 10.26 7.72 8.88
CA VAL A 65 10.01 8.69 7.80
C VAL A 65 10.58 10.02 8.19
N VAL A 66 11.27 10.66 7.25
CA VAL A 66 11.84 11.98 7.45
C VAL A 66 11.34 12.95 6.38
N THR A 67 11.31 14.23 6.71
CA THR A 67 11.18 15.29 5.72
C THR A 67 12.58 15.62 5.20
N VAL A 68 12.75 15.67 3.89
CA VAL A 68 13.99 16.05 3.22
C VAL A 68 13.80 17.44 2.61
N THR A 69 14.66 18.38 2.95
CA THR A 69 14.62 19.75 2.42
C THR A 69 15.95 20.07 1.74
N ALA A 70 15.91 20.32 0.44
CA ALA A 70 17.02 20.91 -0.28
C ALA A 70 17.05 22.42 -0.02
N ARG A 71 18.23 22.97 0.21
CA ARG A 71 18.43 24.40 0.42
C ARG A 71 19.41 24.95 -0.61
N ALA A 72 19.16 26.18 -1.04
CA ALA A 72 20.13 26.96 -1.81
C ALA A 72 20.30 28.31 -1.14
N ARG A 73 21.54 28.67 -0.84
CA ARG A 73 21.90 29.92 -0.12
C ARG A 73 21.15 30.08 1.21
N GLY A 74 20.92 28.96 1.91
CA GLY A 74 20.24 28.93 3.20
C GLY A 74 18.70 29.03 3.14
N GLN A 75 18.09 29.09 1.95
CA GLN A 75 16.63 29.08 1.76
C GLN A 75 16.17 27.72 1.25
N ALA A 76 15.01 27.26 1.71
CA ALA A 76 14.39 26.06 1.19
C ALA A 76 14.07 26.23 -0.30
N LEU A 77 14.52 25.30 -1.11
CA LEU A 77 14.33 25.27 -2.55
C LEU A 77 13.27 24.24 -2.91
N ASP A 78 13.41 23.03 -2.38
CA ASP A 78 12.48 21.94 -2.56
C ASP A 78 12.32 21.13 -1.27
N THR A 79 11.19 20.46 -1.12
CA THR A 79 10.87 19.64 0.05
C THR A 79 10.16 18.36 -0.38
N GLY A 80 10.70 17.24 0.06
CA GLY A 80 10.14 15.91 -0.13
C GLY A 80 10.24 15.08 1.15
N SER A 81 10.22 13.82 0.98
CA SER A 81 10.28 12.82 2.05
C SER A 81 11.48 11.89 1.89
N GLY A 82 11.79 11.16 2.93
CA GLY A 82 12.78 10.09 2.91
C GLY A 82 12.39 8.93 3.79
N ALA A 83 12.87 7.74 3.43
CA ALA A 83 12.73 6.52 4.20
C ALA A 83 14.06 6.14 4.85
N VAL A 84 14.07 5.95 6.18
CA VAL A 84 15.25 5.44 6.87
C VAL A 84 15.49 4.00 6.42
N TYR A 85 16.56 3.82 5.66
CA TYR A 85 16.95 2.55 5.06
C TYR A 85 17.78 1.68 5.99
N LYS A 86 18.77 2.28 6.66
CA LYS A 86 19.73 1.58 7.50
C LYS A 86 20.19 2.46 8.66
N VAL A 87 20.42 1.83 9.81
CA VAL A 87 21.05 2.47 10.96
C VAL A 87 22.28 1.66 11.33
N ASP A 88 23.44 2.32 11.39
CA ASP A 88 24.73 1.72 11.76
C ASP A 88 25.36 2.55 12.89
N GLY A 89 25.19 2.08 14.11
CA GLY A 89 25.59 2.84 15.29
C GLY A 89 24.80 4.15 15.42
N LYS A 90 25.47 5.28 15.17
CA LYS A 90 24.84 6.62 15.15
C LYS A 90 24.52 7.09 13.74
N THR A 91 25.08 6.44 12.73
CA THR A 91 24.90 6.84 11.33
C THR A 91 23.60 6.31 10.79
N VAL A 92 22.77 7.19 10.27
CA VAL A 92 21.49 6.90 9.64
C VAL A 92 21.61 7.12 8.14
N TYR A 93 21.21 6.12 7.36
CA TYR A 93 21.13 6.18 5.91
C TYR A 93 19.67 6.32 5.49
N ILE A 94 19.40 7.22 4.56
CA ILE A 94 18.04 7.60 4.15
C ILE A 94 17.96 7.54 2.63
N ILE A 95 16.95 6.88 2.11
CA ILE A 95 16.61 6.89 0.69
C ILE A 95 15.64 8.02 0.45
N THR A 96 15.84 8.76 -0.63
CA THR A 96 14.92 9.77 -1.16
C THR A 96 14.99 9.80 -2.69
N ASN A 97 14.19 10.65 -3.34
CA ASN A 97 14.35 10.89 -4.77
C ASN A 97 15.47 11.87 -5.09
N ASN A 98 16.12 11.69 -6.23
CA ASN A 98 17.16 12.59 -6.71
C ASN A 98 16.63 14.02 -6.91
N HIS A 99 15.45 14.18 -7.55
CA HIS A 99 14.89 15.51 -7.82
C HIS A 99 14.68 16.34 -6.54
N VAL A 100 14.42 15.71 -5.38
CA VAL A 100 14.24 16.41 -4.10
C VAL A 100 15.52 17.10 -3.64
N VAL A 101 16.70 16.59 -4.04
CA VAL A 101 18.01 17.12 -3.58
C VAL A 101 18.90 17.63 -4.71
N ALA A 102 18.43 17.56 -5.98
CA ALA A 102 19.28 17.81 -7.16
C ALA A 102 19.81 19.25 -7.23
N ASP A 103 18.96 20.23 -6.99
CA ASP A 103 19.24 21.64 -7.23
C ASP A 103 19.76 22.39 -6.00
N GLY A 104 19.84 21.72 -4.84
CA GLY A 104 20.33 22.29 -3.59
C GLY A 104 21.86 22.27 -3.47
N ASP A 105 22.42 23.26 -2.80
CA ASP A 105 23.81 23.28 -2.36
C ASP A 105 23.99 22.62 -0.99
N GLU A 106 22.88 22.39 -0.28
CA GLU A 106 22.79 21.73 1.01
C GLU A 106 21.46 20.94 1.12
N ALA A 107 21.49 19.79 1.78
CA ALA A 107 20.29 19.05 2.16
C ALA A 107 20.23 18.87 3.67
N VAL A 108 19.03 18.97 4.22
CA VAL A 108 18.74 18.71 5.64
C VAL A 108 17.58 17.76 5.75
N VAL A 109 17.59 16.95 6.80
CA VAL A 109 16.47 16.07 7.14
C VAL A 109 15.89 16.47 8.48
N THR A 110 14.56 16.45 8.57
CA THR A 110 13.84 16.61 9.82
C THR A 110 13.20 15.28 10.18
N PHE A 111 13.57 14.75 11.34
CA PHE A 111 13.03 13.52 11.89
C PHE A 111 11.68 13.75 12.58
N ALA A 112 10.91 12.68 12.80
CA ALA A 112 9.59 12.75 13.46
C ALA A 112 9.63 13.39 14.86
N ASN A 113 10.78 13.36 15.55
CA ASN A 113 10.99 14.03 16.83
C ASN A 113 11.27 15.55 16.72
N GLY A 114 11.16 16.12 15.52
CA GLY A 114 11.42 17.53 15.24
C GLY A 114 12.90 17.93 15.15
N LYS A 115 13.85 16.98 15.32
CA LYS A 115 15.27 17.28 15.17
C LYS A 115 15.64 17.39 13.71
N GLU A 116 16.29 18.51 13.37
CA GLU A 116 16.87 18.77 12.06
C GLU A 116 18.34 18.36 12.04
N GLN A 117 18.78 17.69 11.00
CA GLN A 117 20.15 17.27 10.79
C GLN A 117 20.59 17.59 9.35
N LYS A 118 21.79 18.17 9.21
CA LYS A 118 22.43 18.26 7.92
C LYS A 118 22.85 16.87 7.46
N VAL A 119 22.69 16.59 6.16
CA VAL A 119 23.03 15.29 5.58
C VAL A 119 24.11 15.43 4.53
N ASP A 120 24.93 14.39 4.40
CA ASP A 120 25.79 14.20 3.25
C ASP A 120 25.04 13.39 2.19
N ILE A 121 25.15 13.79 0.95
CA ILE A 121 24.68 12.99 -0.19
C ILE A 121 25.75 11.94 -0.48
N VAL A 122 25.44 10.67 -0.24
CA VAL A 122 26.35 9.54 -0.49
C VAL A 122 26.45 9.25 -1.99
N GLY A 123 25.30 9.29 -2.67
CA GLY A 123 25.19 9.10 -4.11
C GLY A 123 23.81 9.53 -4.59
N LYS A 124 23.72 9.80 -5.89
CA LYS A 124 22.47 10.10 -6.57
C LYS A 124 22.50 9.58 -8.00
N ASP A 125 21.36 9.17 -8.47
CA ASP A 125 21.15 8.64 -9.83
C ASP A 125 19.94 9.35 -10.47
N GLU A 126 20.22 10.09 -11.55
CA GLU A 126 19.19 10.84 -12.27
C GLU A 126 18.28 9.92 -13.08
N LEU A 127 18.79 8.79 -13.57
CA LEU A 127 18.04 7.86 -14.41
C LEU A 127 16.92 7.18 -13.65
N THR A 128 17.20 6.79 -12.42
CA THR A 128 16.22 6.12 -11.54
C THR A 128 15.55 7.08 -10.57
N ASP A 129 15.96 8.35 -10.59
CA ASP A 129 15.47 9.39 -9.67
C ASP A 129 15.65 9.00 -8.19
N LEU A 130 16.83 8.45 -7.83
CA LEU A 130 17.17 8.02 -6.49
C LEU A 130 18.33 8.83 -5.91
N ALA A 131 18.31 9.05 -4.59
CA ALA A 131 19.43 9.56 -3.82
C ALA A 131 19.56 8.81 -2.48
N LEU A 132 20.80 8.59 -2.06
CA LEU A 132 21.14 8.05 -0.75
C LEU A 132 21.80 9.16 0.08
N LEU A 133 21.23 9.42 1.24
CA LEU A 133 21.70 10.41 2.19
C LEU A 133 22.22 9.73 3.44
N LYS A 134 23.15 10.37 4.17
CA LYS A 134 23.58 9.92 5.48
C LYS A 134 23.78 11.09 6.46
N THR A 135 23.56 10.80 7.74
CA THR A 135 23.87 11.73 8.85
C THR A 135 24.08 10.95 10.13
N ASP A 136 24.77 11.57 11.09
CA ASP A 136 24.91 11.01 12.44
C ASP A 136 23.86 11.65 13.35
N VAL A 137 23.28 10.83 14.23
CA VAL A 137 22.26 11.27 15.19
C VAL A 137 22.65 10.91 16.63
N ASP A 138 22.15 11.69 17.59
CA ASP A 138 22.36 11.50 19.03
C ASP A 138 21.16 10.86 19.75
N PHE A 139 20.22 10.35 18.99
CA PHE A 139 19.00 9.69 19.46
C PHE A 139 18.81 8.33 18.79
N LYS A 140 17.91 7.52 19.34
CA LYS A 140 17.58 6.22 18.75
C LYS A 140 16.79 6.42 17.46
N ALA A 141 17.38 6.02 16.33
CA ALA A 141 16.70 5.91 15.05
C ALA A 141 16.37 4.45 14.72
N GLU A 142 15.36 4.23 13.91
CA GLU A 142 14.95 2.90 13.47
C GLU A 142 14.80 2.90 11.94
N ALA A 143 15.22 1.80 11.31
CA ALA A 143 15.09 1.61 9.87
C ALA A 143 13.83 0.80 9.54
N PHE A 144 13.36 0.94 8.30
CA PHE A 144 12.37 0.01 7.75
C PHE A 144 12.96 -1.38 7.57
N VAL A 145 12.11 -2.39 7.71
CA VAL A 145 12.40 -3.73 7.21
C VAL A 145 12.16 -3.70 5.70
N MET A 146 13.13 -4.17 4.92
CA MET A 146 12.98 -4.23 3.48
C MET A 146 12.04 -5.38 3.11
N GLY A 147 10.98 -5.06 2.39
CA GLY A 147 10.06 -6.04 1.83
C GLY A 147 10.60 -6.65 0.54
N ASN A 148 9.79 -7.50 -0.07
CA ASN A 148 10.09 -8.08 -1.38
C ASN A 148 9.05 -7.62 -2.40
N SER A 149 9.37 -6.58 -3.18
CA SER A 149 8.45 -6.00 -4.15
C SER A 149 8.08 -6.95 -5.31
N SER A 150 8.88 -7.99 -5.58
CA SER A 150 8.56 -9.01 -6.60
C SER A 150 7.41 -9.93 -6.18
N LEU A 151 7.03 -9.95 -4.89
CA LEU A 151 5.92 -10.75 -4.39
C LEU A 151 4.61 -9.96 -4.27
N VAL A 152 4.68 -8.65 -4.45
CA VAL A 152 3.54 -7.74 -4.34
C VAL A 152 2.49 -8.05 -5.43
N LYS A 153 1.22 -8.04 -5.05
CA LYS A 153 0.10 -8.37 -5.94
C LYS A 153 -0.91 -7.22 -6.00
N LYS A 154 -1.59 -7.11 -7.12
CA LYS A 154 -2.74 -6.21 -7.26
C LYS A 154 -3.81 -6.52 -6.22
N GLY A 155 -4.35 -5.45 -5.61
CA GLY A 155 -5.35 -5.54 -4.54
C GLY A 155 -4.77 -5.63 -3.14
N GLU A 156 -3.45 -5.72 -2.95
CA GLU A 156 -2.83 -5.59 -1.63
C GLU A 156 -2.96 -4.16 -1.11
N TYR A 157 -3.36 -4.03 0.16
CA TYR A 157 -3.47 -2.72 0.80
C TYR A 157 -2.08 -2.19 1.15
N VAL A 158 -1.86 -0.92 0.84
CA VAL A 158 -0.58 -0.24 1.05
C VAL A 158 -0.78 1.12 1.68
N ILE A 159 0.26 1.62 2.32
CA ILE A 159 0.29 2.93 2.95
C ILE A 159 1.47 3.70 2.38
N ALA A 160 1.20 4.90 1.87
CA ALA A 160 2.21 5.87 1.52
C ALA A 160 2.32 6.91 2.65
N MET A 161 3.55 7.24 3.04
CA MET A 161 3.82 8.23 4.08
C MET A 161 4.78 9.30 3.56
N GLY A 162 4.64 10.52 4.10
CA GLY A 162 5.50 11.62 3.69
C GLY A 162 5.16 12.95 4.34
N SER A 163 5.66 14.02 3.72
CA SER A 163 5.51 15.41 4.18
C SER A 163 4.93 16.27 3.05
N PRO A 164 3.67 16.04 2.64
CA PRO A 164 3.06 16.79 1.56
C PRO A 164 3.06 18.29 1.90
N LEU A 165 3.41 19.12 0.92
CA LEU A 165 3.47 20.58 1.06
C LEU A 165 4.45 21.11 2.13
N GLY A 166 5.36 20.26 2.64
CA GLY A 166 6.42 20.68 3.57
C GLY A 166 6.31 20.15 4.99
N ILE A 167 7.18 20.66 5.86
CA ILE A 167 7.38 20.15 7.22
C ILE A 167 6.14 20.28 8.12
N GLU A 168 5.25 21.23 7.85
CA GLU A 168 4.00 21.41 8.60
C GLU A 168 3.06 20.19 8.51
N TYR A 169 3.22 19.40 7.45
CA TYR A 169 2.43 18.20 7.20
C TYR A 169 3.26 16.91 7.31
N GLN A 170 4.40 16.98 8.01
CA GLN A 170 5.25 15.82 8.24
C GLN A 170 4.45 14.65 8.85
N GLY A 171 4.70 13.45 8.35
CA GLY A 171 4.03 12.24 8.82
C GLY A 171 2.61 12.05 8.27
N SER A 172 2.23 12.81 7.23
CA SER A 172 0.97 12.56 6.53
C SER A 172 0.94 11.16 5.94
N VAL A 173 -0.24 10.56 6.00
CA VAL A 173 -0.49 9.17 5.62
C VAL A 173 -1.63 9.11 4.61
N SER A 174 -1.42 8.38 3.53
CA SER A 174 -2.48 7.98 2.60
C SER A 174 -2.48 6.47 2.45
N GLY A 175 -3.67 5.88 2.34
CA GLY A 175 -3.85 4.44 2.14
C GLY A 175 -4.54 4.16 0.83
N GLY A 176 -4.22 3.01 0.25
CA GLY A 176 -4.81 2.55 -1.00
C GLY A 176 -4.46 1.11 -1.28
N LEU A 177 -4.64 0.71 -2.53
CA LEU A 177 -4.32 -0.62 -3.02
C LEU A 177 -3.21 -0.56 -4.06
N ILE A 178 -2.48 -1.65 -4.23
CA ILE A 178 -1.68 -1.86 -5.43
C ILE A 178 -2.63 -2.04 -6.62
N SER A 179 -2.66 -1.08 -7.52
CA SER A 179 -3.49 -1.07 -8.74
C SER A 179 -2.79 -1.74 -9.92
N GLY A 180 -1.46 -1.76 -9.91
CA GLY A 180 -0.62 -2.37 -10.95
C GLY A 180 0.75 -2.79 -10.45
N VAL A 181 1.29 -3.84 -11.04
CA VAL A 181 2.67 -4.30 -10.85
C VAL A 181 3.34 -4.38 -12.21
N ASP A 182 4.66 -4.32 -12.25
CA ASP A 182 5.46 -4.39 -13.48
C ASP A 182 5.01 -3.39 -14.56
N ARG A 183 4.69 -2.15 -14.13
CA ARG A 183 4.35 -1.06 -15.05
C ARG A 183 5.63 -0.41 -15.55
N ARG A 184 5.80 -0.33 -16.85
CA ARG A 184 6.86 0.48 -17.48
C ARG A 184 6.36 1.89 -17.70
N MET A 185 7.12 2.85 -17.20
CA MET A 185 6.88 4.27 -17.38
C MET A 185 8.08 4.90 -18.08
N GLU A 186 7.78 5.66 -19.11
CA GLU A 186 8.78 6.44 -19.83
C GLU A 186 9.16 7.69 -19.03
N MET A 187 10.45 7.94 -18.87
CA MET A 187 11.01 9.10 -18.18
C MET A 187 11.67 10.02 -19.19
N ASP A 188 11.20 11.25 -19.26
CA ASP A 188 11.85 12.37 -19.95
C ASP A 188 12.63 13.16 -18.90
N ILE A 189 13.95 12.95 -18.85
CA ILE A 189 14.81 13.48 -17.79
C ILE A 189 15.13 14.95 -18.02
N ASP A 190 15.35 15.34 -19.27
CA ASP A 190 15.72 16.69 -19.66
C ASP A 190 14.54 17.56 -20.13
N ASN A 191 13.32 17.04 -20.06
CA ASN A 191 12.06 17.68 -20.45
C ASN A 191 12.05 18.15 -21.92
N ASN A 192 12.68 17.38 -22.82
CA ASN A 192 12.70 17.70 -24.25
C ASN A 192 11.50 17.08 -25.02
N GLY A 193 10.64 16.31 -24.35
CA GLY A 193 9.48 15.63 -24.91
C GLY A 193 9.79 14.26 -25.53
N VAL A 194 10.99 13.74 -25.31
CA VAL A 194 11.43 12.40 -25.75
C VAL A 194 11.83 11.62 -24.52
N ALA A 195 11.35 10.37 -24.42
CA ALA A 195 11.75 9.51 -23.31
C ALA A 195 13.24 9.14 -23.41
N ASP A 196 13.95 9.36 -22.31
CA ASP A 196 15.36 9.00 -22.15
C ASP A 196 15.54 7.61 -21.59
N TRP A 197 14.61 7.20 -20.71
CA TRP A 197 14.72 5.97 -19.94
C TRP A 197 13.36 5.38 -19.58
N ASP A 198 13.33 4.05 -19.42
CA ASP A 198 12.16 3.32 -18.91
C ASP A 198 12.42 2.88 -17.47
N VAL A 199 11.49 3.20 -16.56
CA VAL A 199 11.51 2.67 -15.20
C VAL A 199 10.35 1.70 -14.98
N ASN A 200 10.61 0.66 -14.20
CA ASN A 200 9.56 -0.23 -13.74
C ASN A 200 8.99 0.31 -12.42
N VAL A 201 7.66 0.28 -12.26
CA VAL A 201 6.99 0.88 -11.10
C VAL A 201 5.86 0.02 -10.57
N LEU A 202 5.59 0.19 -9.27
CA LEU A 202 4.34 -0.19 -8.63
C LEU A 202 3.34 0.95 -8.82
N GLN A 203 2.13 0.63 -9.26
CA GLN A 203 1.01 1.57 -9.35
C GLN A 203 0.11 1.40 -8.11
N THR A 204 -0.31 2.51 -7.53
CA THR A 204 -1.23 2.53 -6.38
C THR A 204 -2.28 3.65 -6.53
N ASP A 205 -3.45 3.46 -5.93
CA ASP A 205 -4.45 4.51 -5.76
C ASP A 205 -4.32 5.26 -4.41
N ALA A 206 -3.34 4.89 -3.58
CA ALA A 206 -2.93 5.74 -2.47
C ALA A 206 -2.51 7.12 -3.00
N ALA A 207 -3.00 8.19 -2.37
CA ALA A 207 -2.73 9.54 -2.84
C ALA A 207 -1.23 9.86 -2.72
N ILE A 208 -0.56 9.99 -3.87
CA ILE A 208 0.82 10.48 -3.98
C ILE A 208 0.75 11.93 -4.46
N ASN A 209 1.14 12.85 -3.60
CA ASN A 209 1.10 14.29 -3.81
C ASN A 209 2.50 14.92 -3.69
N PRO A 210 2.72 16.15 -4.17
CA PRO A 210 3.97 16.88 -3.93
C PRO A 210 4.35 16.85 -2.44
N GLY A 211 5.59 16.44 -2.16
CA GLY A 211 6.11 16.22 -0.81
C GLY A 211 6.12 14.76 -0.35
N ASN A 212 5.35 13.85 -0.97
CA ASN A 212 5.47 12.42 -0.72
C ASN A 212 6.65 11.78 -1.49
N SER A 213 7.21 12.47 -2.49
CA SER A 213 8.40 12.03 -3.24
C SER A 213 9.53 11.65 -2.31
N GLY A 214 10.14 10.48 -2.53
CA GLY A 214 11.19 9.91 -1.69
C GLY A 214 10.71 9.21 -0.43
N GLY A 215 9.42 9.38 -0.07
CA GLY A 215 8.81 8.71 1.07
C GLY A 215 8.51 7.22 0.80
N PRO A 216 8.27 6.45 1.87
CA PRO A 216 8.00 5.03 1.77
C PRO A 216 6.61 4.70 1.25
N LEU A 217 6.52 3.65 0.43
CA LEU A 217 5.33 2.83 0.25
C LEU A 217 5.52 1.54 1.06
N ILE A 218 4.64 1.29 2.03
CA ILE A 218 4.74 0.13 2.92
C ILE A 218 3.54 -0.81 2.76
N ASN A 219 3.76 -2.10 2.98
CA ASN A 219 2.70 -3.10 3.07
C ASN A 219 2.12 -3.17 4.49
N MET A 220 1.09 -3.99 4.70
CA MET A 220 0.43 -4.16 5.99
C MET A 220 1.29 -4.87 7.06
N ALA A 221 2.44 -5.44 6.68
CA ALA A 221 3.45 -5.93 7.63
C ALA A 221 4.44 -4.83 8.10
N GLY A 222 4.35 -3.62 7.55
CA GLY A 222 5.26 -2.50 7.83
C GLY A 222 6.59 -2.59 7.10
N GLU A 223 6.65 -3.39 6.06
CA GLU A 223 7.83 -3.55 5.23
C GLU A 223 7.82 -2.51 4.10
N LEU A 224 8.99 -1.93 3.83
CA LEU A 224 9.19 -1.01 2.72
C LEU A 224 9.20 -1.79 1.41
N ILE A 225 8.19 -1.55 0.56
CA ILE A 225 8.04 -2.22 -0.74
C ILE A 225 8.31 -1.31 -1.92
N GLY A 226 8.36 0.01 -1.71
CA GLY A 226 8.67 0.96 -2.75
C GLY A 226 8.98 2.35 -2.23
N ILE A 227 9.52 3.20 -3.10
CA ILE A 227 9.79 4.63 -2.86
C ILE A 227 8.86 5.43 -3.75
N ASN A 228 8.00 6.26 -3.15
CA ASN A 228 7.03 7.08 -3.87
C ASN A 228 7.76 8.11 -4.76
N SER A 229 7.26 8.33 -5.98
CA SER A 229 7.80 9.36 -6.87
C SER A 229 6.68 10.12 -7.57
N MET A 230 6.66 11.44 -7.40
CA MET A 230 5.76 12.36 -8.12
C MET A 230 6.23 12.65 -9.55
N LYS A 231 7.54 12.54 -9.83
CA LYS A 231 8.08 12.76 -11.18
C LYS A 231 7.46 11.80 -12.20
N ILE A 232 7.08 10.60 -11.74
CA ILE A 232 6.47 9.55 -12.54
C ILE A 232 4.94 9.65 -12.57
N THR A 233 4.34 10.39 -11.63
CA THR A 233 2.90 10.44 -11.43
C THR A 233 2.24 11.40 -12.43
N ASP A 234 1.22 10.92 -13.15
CA ASP A 234 0.36 11.77 -13.97
C ASP A 234 -0.67 12.48 -13.08
N THR A 235 -0.42 13.76 -12.80
CA THR A 235 -1.30 14.57 -11.92
C THR A 235 -2.64 14.95 -12.56
N SER A 236 -2.83 14.64 -13.84
CA SER A 236 -4.10 14.90 -14.54
C SER A 236 -5.17 13.83 -14.24
N VAL A 237 -4.78 12.70 -13.65
CA VAL A 237 -5.66 11.57 -13.36
C VAL A 237 -5.59 11.22 -11.88
N GLU A 238 -6.72 11.27 -11.18
CA GLU A 238 -6.81 10.85 -9.77
C GLU A 238 -6.65 9.33 -9.63
N GLY A 239 -5.99 8.90 -8.53
CA GLY A 239 -5.79 7.47 -8.24
C GLY A 239 -4.67 6.80 -9.07
N PHE A 240 -3.77 7.61 -9.63
CA PHE A 240 -2.60 7.15 -10.38
C PHE A 240 -1.31 7.60 -9.66
N GLY A 241 -1.00 6.94 -8.55
CA GLY A 241 0.26 7.09 -7.86
C GLY A 241 1.25 6.01 -8.28
N PHE A 242 2.55 6.33 -8.25
CA PHE A 242 3.61 5.40 -8.60
C PHE A 242 4.72 5.39 -7.54
N ALA A 243 5.33 4.21 -7.39
CA ALA A 243 6.48 4.02 -6.52
C ALA A 243 7.52 3.12 -7.21
N LEU A 244 8.79 3.44 -7.02
CA LEU A 244 9.91 2.61 -7.46
C LEU A 244 9.96 1.35 -6.60
N PRO A 245 9.95 0.13 -7.19
CA PRO A 245 9.97 -1.12 -6.42
C PRO A 245 11.24 -1.25 -5.60
N ILE A 246 11.14 -1.65 -4.33
CA ILE A 246 12.31 -1.70 -3.44
C ILE A 246 13.40 -2.67 -3.94
N ASN A 247 13.04 -3.77 -4.63
CA ASN A 247 14.02 -4.69 -5.19
C ASN A 247 14.84 -4.08 -6.32
N GLU A 248 14.35 -3.02 -6.98
CA GLU A 248 15.10 -2.27 -7.99
C GLU A 248 15.89 -1.12 -7.37
N VAL A 249 15.41 -0.56 -6.27
CA VAL A 249 16.10 0.49 -5.51
C VAL A 249 17.36 -0.05 -4.81
N LEU A 250 17.26 -1.20 -4.16
CA LEU A 250 18.36 -1.74 -3.33
C LEU A 250 19.68 -1.93 -4.08
N PRO A 251 19.75 -2.51 -5.30
CA PRO A 251 21.01 -2.62 -6.03
C PRO A 251 21.69 -1.27 -6.27
N ILE A 252 20.90 -0.24 -6.60
CA ILE A 252 21.41 1.11 -6.94
C ILE A 252 22.04 1.79 -5.74
N ILE A 253 21.41 1.70 -4.57
CA ILE A 253 21.90 2.37 -3.36
C ILE A 253 23.01 1.61 -2.63
N THR A 254 23.33 0.39 -3.05
CA THR A 254 24.38 -0.45 -2.43
C THR A 254 25.67 -0.55 -3.25
N GLU A 255 25.69 -0.02 -4.48
CA GLU A 255 26.88 0.17 -5.30
C GLU A 255 27.69 1.39 -4.84
#